data_a2666e612a7fb17d8afb6c3306229ec4
#
_entry.id   a2666e612a7fb17d8afb6c3306229ec4
#
_cell.length_a   1.000
_cell.length_b   1.000
_cell.length_c   1.000
_cell.angle_alpha   90.00
_cell.angle_beta   90.00
_cell.angle_gamma   90.00
#
_symmetry.space_group_name_H-M   'P 1'
#
loop_
_entity.id
_entity.type
_entity.pdbx_description
1 polymer ?
#
loop_
_entity_poly.entity_id
_entity_poly.type
_entity_poly.pdbx_seq_one_letter_code
_entity_poly.pdbx_strand_id
1 'polypeptide(L)'
;MGIRPYLKARMPTFYFSQGEILKLVRFFEALSYQAEPYIQPKLEPLTPQEQTLARQLFTSSGAPCLACHATGNPAHDQRATAPNFLLMRTRLKPDWTRRWMLDPALMAPGTAMPSGLFRKEGARNIFNAQLPAGFQQYQRDHADLLVRYIFQFTPEEMQRIAGGATTTASIR
;
A
#
# COMPACT_ATOMS: atom_id res chain seq x y z
N MET A 1 -13.27 -25.62 0.14
CA MET A 1 -12.41 -24.71 0.90
C MET A 1 -12.81 -23.28 0.53
N GLY A 2 -13.21 -22.42 1.45
CA GLY A 2 -13.60 -21.03 1.14
C GLY A 2 -12.35 -20.21 0.92
N ILE A 3 -12.25 -19.48 -0.19
CA ILE A 3 -11.12 -18.58 -0.51
C ILE A 3 -10.99 -17.47 0.54
N ARG A 4 -12.09 -17.12 1.19
CA ARG A 4 -12.16 -16.11 2.25
C ARG A 4 -13.10 -16.63 3.34
N PRO A 5 -12.59 -17.07 4.50
CA PRO A 5 -13.41 -17.69 5.57
C PRO A 5 -14.53 -16.78 6.10
N TYR A 6 -14.35 -15.46 6.01
CA TYR A 6 -15.31 -14.45 6.47
C TYR A 6 -16.45 -14.17 5.45
N LEU A 7 -16.34 -14.65 4.21
CA LEU A 7 -17.39 -14.50 3.22
C LEU A 7 -18.28 -15.73 3.19
N LYS A 8 -19.56 -15.54 3.44
CA LYS A 8 -20.58 -16.60 3.29
C LYS A 8 -20.86 -16.94 1.83
N ALA A 9 -20.60 -16.01 0.91
CA ALA A 9 -20.74 -16.23 -0.52
C ALA A 9 -19.63 -17.15 -1.04
N ARG A 10 -20.04 -18.19 -1.79
CA ARG A 10 -19.11 -19.05 -2.51
C ARG A 10 -19.06 -18.61 -3.97
N MET A 11 -17.85 -18.58 -4.53
CA MET A 11 -17.72 -18.39 -5.97
C MET A 11 -18.34 -19.61 -6.69
N PRO A 12 -19.17 -19.40 -7.70
CA PRO A 12 -19.68 -20.52 -8.51
C PRO A 12 -18.51 -21.32 -9.09
N THR A 13 -18.68 -22.64 -9.19
CA THR A 13 -17.73 -23.49 -9.88
C THR A 13 -18.13 -23.53 -11.35
N PHE A 14 -17.26 -23.04 -12.21
CA PHE A 14 -17.43 -23.12 -13.66
C PHE A 14 -16.58 -24.26 -14.19
N TYR A 15 -17.19 -25.16 -14.96
CA TYR A 15 -16.49 -26.30 -15.56
C TYR A 15 -15.89 -25.88 -16.91
N PHE A 16 -14.99 -24.92 -16.89
CA PHE A 16 -14.29 -24.48 -18.08
C PHE A 16 -13.29 -25.52 -18.56
N SER A 17 -13.28 -25.77 -19.87
CA SER A 17 -12.19 -26.45 -20.54
C SER A 17 -10.91 -25.59 -20.50
N GLN A 18 -9.76 -26.23 -20.68
CA GLN A 18 -8.48 -25.49 -20.78
C GLN A 18 -8.49 -24.42 -21.87
N GLY A 19 -9.15 -24.70 -23.01
CA GLY A 19 -9.27 -23.74 -24.10
C GLY A 19 -10.07 -22.50 -23.72
N GLU A 20 -11.14 -22.66 -22.93
CA GLU A 20 -11.94 -21.53 -22.43
C GLU A 20 -11.19 -20.72 -21.38
N ILE A 21 -10.45 -21.39 -20.48
CA ILE A 21 -9.58 -20.71 -19.51
C ILE A 21 -8.54 -19.86 -20.24
N LEU A 22 -7.86 -20.39 -21.25
CA LEU A 22 -6.88 -19.64 -22.03
C LEU A 22 -7.50 -18.44 -22.76
N LYS A 23 -8.73 -18.58 -23.28
CA LYS A 23 -9.44 -17.43 -23.89
C LYS A 23 -9.73 -16.34 -22.87
N LEU A 24 -10.15 -16.70 -21.65
CA LEU A 24 -10.38 -15.75 -20.56
C LEU A 24 -9.09 -15.07 -20.13
N VAL A 25 -8.00 -15.83 -19.98
CA VAL A 25 -6.69 -15.25 -19.65
C VAL A 25 -6.28 -14.20 -20.69
N ARG A 26 -6.31 -14.59 -21.98
CA ARG A 26 -5.96 -13.66 -23.08
C ARG A 26 -6.88 -12.44 -23.15
N PHE A 27 -8.17 -12.61 -22.85
CA PHE A 27 -9.10 -11.49 -22.77
C PHE A 27 -8.68 -10.51 -21.66
N PHE A 28 -8.36 -11.00 -20.47
CA PHE A 28 -7.93 -10.14 -19.37
C PHE A 28 -6.53 -9.54 -19.60
N GLU A 29 -5.61 -10.25 -20.24
CA GLU A 29 -4.33 -9.70 -20.67
C GLU A 29 -4.55 -8.49 -21.61
N ALA A 30 -5.37 -8.67 -22.64
CA ALA A 30 -5.67 -7.60 -23.58
C ALA A 30 -6.35 -6.40 -22.91
N LEU A 31 -7.29 -6.65 -22.00
CA LEU A 31 -8.02 -5.60 -21.31
C LEU A 31 -7.16 -4.84 -20.28
N SER A 32 -6.26 -5.54 -19.60
CA SER A 32 -5.42 -4.96 -18.56
C SER A 32 -4.07 -4.43 -19.07
N TYR A 33 -3.72 -4.72 -20.32
CA TYR A 33 -2.38 -4.48 -20.88
C TYR A 33 -1.25 -5.12 -20.07
N GLN A 34 -1.54 -6.25 -19.40
CA GLN A 34 -0.59 -6.97 -18.55
C GLN A 34 -0.37 -8.37 -19.11
N ALA A 35 0.88 -8.73 -19.32
CA ALA A 35 1.24 -10.09 -19.72
C ALA A 35 1.04 -11.07 -18.54
N GLU A 36 0.75 -12.32 -18.86
CA GLU A 36 0.66 -13.43 -17.92
C GLU A 36 1.83 -14.42 -18.16
N PRO A 37 2.55 -14.85 -17.13
CA PRO A 37 2.39 -14.46 -15.73
C PRO A 37 2.92 -13.04 -15.44
N TYR A 38 2.26 -12.35 -14.52
CA TYR A 38 2.75 -11.06 -14.06
C TYR A 38 4.05 -11.24 -13.26
N ILE A 39 5.12 -10.64 -13.74
CA ILE A 39 6.40 -10.62 -13.04
C ILE A 39 6.50 -9.29 -12.29
N GLN A 40 6.46 -9.38 -10.97
CA GLN A 40 6.61 -8.18 -10.14
C GLN A 40 8.00 -7.56 -10.34
N PRO A 41 8.09 -6.26 -10.66
CA PRO A 41 9.37 -5.61 -10.80
C PRO A 41 10.16 -5.67 -9.48
N LYS A 42 11.45 -5.91 -9.59
CA LYS A 42 12.35 -5.86 -8.43
C LYS A 42 12.51 -4.40 -8.00
N LEU A 43 11.95 -4.09 -6.84
CA LEU A 43 12.11 -2.76 -6.25
C LEU A 43 13.54 -2.56 -5.74
N GLU A 44 14.03 -1.35 -5.91
CA GLU A 44 15.31 -0.94 -5.33
C GLU A 44 15.25 -1.06 -3.79
N PRO A 45 16.23 -1.72 -3.15
CA PRO A 45 16.30 -1.77 -1.70
C PRO A 45 16.41 -0.37 -1.11
N LEU A 46 15.81 -0.17 0.06
CA LEU A 46 15.97 1.07 0.82
C LEU A 46 17.33 1.09 1.49
N THR A 47 18.02 2.21 1.39
CA THR A 47 19.17 2.49 2.25
C THR A 47 18.72 2.65 3.71
N PRO A 48 19.61 2.48 4.72
CA PRO A 48 19.24 2.72 6.13
C PRO A 48 18.69 4.13 6.38
N GLN A 49 19.20 5.13 5.66
CA GLN A 49 18.69 6.50 5.72
C GLN A 49 17.28 6.59 5.13
N GLU A 50 17.05 6.03 3.94
CA GLU A 50 15.72 6.00 3.32
C GLU A 50 14.70 5.24 4.17
N GLN A 51 15.12 4.14 4.81
CA GLN A 51 14.23 3.39 5.72
C GLN A 51 13.81 4.25 6.93
N THR A 52 14.75 5.03 7.47
CA THR A 52 14.44 5.96 8.57
C THR A 52 13.49 7.06 8.12
N LEU A 53 13.77 7.70 6.98
CA LEU A 53 12.93 8.76 6.41
C LEU A 53 11.52 8.23 6.07
N ALA A 54 11.44 7.07 5.42
CA ALA A 54 10.17 6.46 5.06
C ALA A 54 9.32 6.14 6.30
N ARG A 55 9.94 5.59 7.35
CA ARG A 55 9.27 5.33 8.64
C ARG A 55 8.72 6.62 9.24
N GLN A 56 9.55 7.67 9.32
CA GLN A 56 9.14 8.97 9.85
C GLN A 56 7.96 9.55 9.07
N LEU A 57 7.99 9.46 7.73
CA LEU A 57 6.91 9.92 6.88
C LEU A 57 5.63 9.09 7.10
N PHE A 58 5.75 7.77 7.09
CA PHE A 58 4.65 6.81 7.25
C PHE A 58 3.93 6.93 8.60
N THR A 59 4.66 7.31 9.65
CA THR A 59 4.11 7.49 11.02
C THR A 59 3.83 8.94 11.38
N SER A 60 4.07 9.89 10.46
CA SER A 60 3.82 11.30 10.72
C SER A 60 2.32 11.59 10.87
N SER A 61 1.99 12.64 11.60
CA SER A 61 0.59 13.09 11.78
C SER A 61 -0.07 13.50 10.47
N GLY A 62 0.71 13.90 9.47
CA GLY A 62 0.21 14.22 8.12
C GLY A 62 -0.04 13.02 7.24
N ALA A 63 0.43 11.83 7.62
CA ALA A 63 0.19 10.56 6.91
C ALA A 63 -0.70 9.65 7.77
N PRO A 64 -2.03 9.72 7.65
CA PRO A 64 -2.95 8.97 8.51
C PRO A 64 -3.02 7.46 8.16
N CYS A 65 -1.95 6.88 7.65
CA CYS A 65 -1.90 5.50 7.21
C CYS A 65 -2.36 4.53 8.30
N LEU A 66 -1.78 4.66 9.49
CA LEU A 66 -2.07 3.80 10.64
C LEU A 66 -3.41 4.13 11.34
N ALA A 67 -4.04 5.27 11.02
CA ALA A 67 -5.37 5.58 11.54
C ALA A 67 -6.46 4.67 10.94
N CYS A 68 -6.23 4.16 9.74
CA CYS A 68 -7.20 3.35 8.98
C CYS A 68 -6.71 1.94 8.69
N HIS A 69 -5.43 1.76 8.39
CA HIS A 69 -4.90 0.48 7.94
C HIS A 69 -4.52 -0.46 9.09
N ALA A 70 -4.87 -1.72 8.92
CA ALA A 70 -4.46 -2.79 9.83
C ALA A 70 -2.95 -3.07 9.72
N THR A 71 -2.36 -3.51 10.82
CA THR A 71 -0.92 -3.75 10.98
C THR A 71 -0.57 -5.21 11.27
N GLY A 72 -1.55 -6.04 11.60
CA GLY A 72 -1.35 -7.37 12.14
C GLY A 72 -1.24 -7.40 13.67
N ASN A 73 -1.29 -6.24 14.34
CA ASN A 73 -1.37 -6.14 15.78
C ASN A 73 -2.84 -6.07 16.23
N PRO A 74 -3.39 -7.08 16.92
CA PRO A 74 -4.81 -7.13 17.30
C PRO A 74 -5.27 -5.93 18.14
N ALA A 75 -4.41 -5.38 18.98
CA ALA A 75 -4.74 -4.23 19.82
C ALA A 75 -4.90 -2.93 18.98
N HIS A 76 -4.08 -2.76 17.95
CA HIS A 76 -4.16 -1.66 17.01
C HIS A 76 -5.33 -1.85 16.03
N ASP A 77 -5.51 -3.07 15.54
CA ASP A 77 -6.38 -3.38 14.41
C ASP A 77 -7.88 -3.42 14.76
N GLN A 78 -8.25 -3.29 16.05
CA GLN A 78 -9.65 -3.25 16.49
C GLN A 78 -10.45 -2.13 15.80
N ARG A 79 -9.80 -1.03 15.41
CA ARG A 79 -10.42 0.12 14.74
C ARG A 79 -10.05 0.25 13.29
N ALA A 80 -9.28 -0.71 12.76
CA ALA A 80 -8.82 -0.65 11.38
C ALA A 80 -9.99 -0.86 10.41
N THR A 81 -10.11 0.05 9.46
CA THR A 81 -11.15 0.04 8.41
C THR A 81 -10.58 -0.23 7.02
N ALA A 82 -9.26 -0.28 6.90
CA ALA A 82 -8.54 -0.48 5.65
C ALA A 82 -7.61 -1.72 5.71
N PRO A 83 -7.23 -2.28 4.55
CA PRO A 83 -6.47 -3.53 4.48
C PRO A 83 -5.14 -3.48 5.23
N ASN A 84 -4.70 -4.66 5.68
CA ASN A 84 -3.42 -4.84 6.36
C ASN A 84 -2.25 -4.63 5.38
N PHE A 85 -1.30 -3.78 5.75
CA PHE A 85 -0.10 -3.49 4.96
C PHE A 85 0.79 -4.70 4.70
N LEU A 86 0.84 -5.67 5.61
CA LEU A 86 1.61 -6.91 5.42
C LEU A 86 1.14 -7.74 4.21
N LEU A 87 -0.09 -7.51 3.74
CA LEU A 87 -0.65 -8.19 2.58
C LEU A 87 -0.37 -7.48 1.25
N MET A 88 0.13 -6.23 1.28
CA MET A 88 0.35 -5.41 0.09
C MET A 88 1.27 -6.12 -0.92
N ARG A 89 2.39 -6.65 -0.44
CA ARG A 89 3.40 -7.32 -1.25
C ARG A 89 2.86 -8.49 -2.08
N THR A 90 1.85 -9.20 -1.57
CA THR A 90 1.28 -10.39 -2.22
C THR A 90 0.01 -10.10 -3.00
N ARG A 91 -0.60 -8.93 -2.81
CA ARG A 91 -1.93 -8.62 -3.37
C ARG A 91 -1.94 -7.45 -4.33
N LEU A 92 -0.96 -6.57 -4.26
CA LEU A 92 -0.92 -5.36 -5.07
C LEU A 92 0.35 -5.30 -5.93
N LYS A 93 0.30 -4.46 -6.96
CA LYS A 93 1.43 -4.10 -7.81
C LYS A 93 2.01 -2.76 -7.37
N PRO A 94 3.34 -2.57 -7.33
CA PRO A 94 3.96 -1.32 -6.86
C PRO A 94 3.49 -0.07 -7.61
N ASP A 95 3.45 -0.12 -8.94
CA ASP A 95 3.01 0.99 -9.79
C ASP A 95 1.51 1.27 -9.68
N TRP A 96 0.67 0.24 -9.48
CA TRP A 96 -0.74 0.44 -9.13
C TRP A 96 -0.87 1.14 -7.77
N THR A 97 -0.12 0.68 -6.77
CA THR A 97 -0.14 1.27 -5.42
C THR A 97 0.33 2.72 -5.43
N ARG A 98 1.34 3.03 -6.24
CA ARG A 98 1.79 4.41 -6.42
C ARG A 98 0.69 5.30 -6.99
N ARG A 99 0.01 4.88 -8.05
CA ARG A 99 -1.13 5.61 -8.63
C ARG A 99 -2.27 5.77 -7.63
N TRP A 100 -2.59 4.71 -6.90
CA TRP A 100 -3.59 4.72 -5.85
C TRP A 100 -3.29 5.75 -4.76
N MET A 101 -2.03 5.83 -4.29
CA MET A 101 -1.62 6.79 -3.27
C MET A 101 -1.63 8.24 -3.76
N LEU A 102 -1.38 8.46 -5.05
CA LEU A 102 -1.38 9.80 -5.64
C LEU A 102 -2.78 10.37 -5.81
N ASP A 103 -3.71 9.55 -6.30
CA ASP A 103 -5.10 9.97 -6.51
C ASP A 103 -6.08 8.78 -6.37
N PRO A 104 -6.43 8.40 -5.14
CA PRO A 104 -7.34 7.29 -4.91
C PRO A 104 -8.75 7.57 -5.40
N ALA A 105 -9.23 8.81 -5.34
CA ALA A 105 -10.57 9.17 -5.77
C ALA A 105 -10.77 9.06 -7.28
N LEU A 106 -9.72 9.32 -8.09
CA LEU A 106 -9.73 9.09 -9.53
C LEU A 106 -9.87 7.61 -9.86
N MET A 107 -9.22 6.74 -9.09
CA MET A 107 -9.22 5.29 -9.33
C MET A 107 -10.48 4.59 -8.79
N ALA A 108 -11.02 5.09 -7.68
CA ALA A 108 -12.26 4.59 -7.08
C ALA A 108 -13.04 5.74 -6.44
N PRO A 109 -13.97 6.36 -7.18
CA PRO A 109 -14.84 7.40 -6.64
C PRO A 109 -15.58 6.93 -5.39
N GLY A 110 -15.59 7.76 -4.35
CA GLY A 110 -16.20 7.42 -3.06
C GLY A 110 -15.33 6.60 -2.09
N THR A 111 -14.06 6.34 -2.44
CA THR A 111 -13.12 5.71 -1.49
C THR A 111 -12.92 6.57 -0.24
N ALA A 112 -12.77 5.92 0.92
CA ALA A 112 -12.43 6.57 2.17
C ALA A 112 -10.93 6.96 2.28
N MET A 113 -10.08 6.46 1.38
CA MET A 113 -8.68 6.85 1.36
C MET A 113 -8.55 8.32 0.95
N PRO A 114 -7.86 9.16 1.74
CA PRO A 114 -7.78 10.60 1.46
C PRO A 114 -6.97 10.88 0.19
N SER A 115 -7.46 11.82 -0.62
CA SER A 115 -6.72 12.42 -1.73
C SER A 115 -5.85 13.59 -1.26
N GLY A 116 -4.89 14.02 -2.10
CA GLY A 116 -4.08 15.20 -1.81
C GLY A 116 -2.93 14.98 -0.83
N LEU A 117 -2.58 13.72 -0.55
CA LEU A 117 -1.41 13.39 0.27
C LEU A 117 -0.09 13.85 -0.37
N PHE A 118 -0.08 14.07 -1.66
CA PHE A 118 1.09 14.51 -2.41
C PHE A 118 0.76 15.72 -3.28
N ARG A 119 1.74 16.61 -3.42
CA ARG A 119 1.75 17.66 -4.44
C ARG A 119 2.84 17.38 -5.47
N LYS A 120 2.65 17.84 -6.68
CA LYS A 120 3.65 17.72 -7.73
C LYS A 120 4.64 18.89 -7.66
N GLU A 121 5.93 18.57 -7.72
CA GLU A 121 7.03 19.53 -7.73
C GLU A 121 8.04 19.11 -8.81
N GLY A 122 7.91 19.69 -9.98
CA GLY A 122 8.62 19.22 -11.17
C GLY A 122 8.24 17.78 -11.53
N ALA A 123 9.21 16.90 -11.59
CA ALA A 123 9.01 15.48 -11.86
C ALA A 123 8.68 14.64 -10.59
N ARG A 124 8.77 15.25 -9.39
CA ARG A 124 8.62 14.55 -8.12
C ARG A 124 7.23 14.74 -7.52
N ASN A 125 6.78 13.73 -6.77
CA ASN A 125 5.61 13.82 -5.90
C ASN A 125 6.09 13.99 -4.46
N ILE A 126 5.89 15.17 -3.92
CA ILE A 126 6.33 15.56 -2.59
C ILE A 126 5.15 15.44 -1.63
N PHE A 127 5.37 14.85 -0.47
CA PHE A 127 4.35 14.70 0.54
C PHE A 127 3.82 16.07 1.01
N ASN A 128 2.49 16.23 1.00
CA ASN A 128 1.82 17.53 1.19
C ASN A 128 1.49 17.80 2.66
N ALA A 129 2.48 17.65 3.54
CA ALA A 129 2.38 17.98 4.95
C ALA A 129 3.73 18.45 5.46
N GLN A 130 3.81 18.82 6.76
CA GLN A 130 5.07 19.14 7.38
C GLN A 130 6.00 17.92 7.34
N LEU A 131 7.14 18.09 6.70
CA LEU A 131 8.12 17.03 6.52
C LEU A 131 9.07 16.96 7.73
N PRO A 132 9.45 15.76 8.16
CA PRO A 132 10.57 15.59 9.11
C PRO A 132 11.85 16.24 8.60
N ALA A 133 12.73 16.70 9.52
CA ALA A 133 13.92 17.48 9.19
C ALA A 133 14.85 16.82 8.15
N GLY A 134 14.98 15.50 8.15
CA GLY A 134 15.83 14.77 7.19
C GLY A 134 15.40 14.88 5.73
N PHE A 135 14.14 15.30 5.46
CA PHE A 135 13.63 15.42 4.08
C PHE A 135 14.18 16.64 3.32
N GLN A 136 14.77 17.61 3.99
CA GLN A 136 15.38 18.77 3.31
C GLN A 136 16.49 18.36 2.35
N GLN A 137 17.19 17.27 2.63
CA GLN A 137 18.28 16.73 1.81
C GLN A 137 17.83 15.61 0.88
N TYR A 138 16.59 15.11 1.03
CA TYR A 138 16.07 14.01 0.22
C TYR A 138 15.49 14.52 -1.09
N GLN A 139 16.21 14.32 -2.19
CA GLN A 139 15.87 14.87 -3.50
C GLN A 139 15.10 13.90 -4.40
N ARG A 140 14.69 12.71 -3.90
CA ARG A 140 13.92 11.72 -4.66
C ARG A 140 12.42 11.89 -4.43
N ASP A 141 11.61 11.16 -5.21
CA ASP A 141 10.14 11.12 -5.14
C ASP A 141 9.68 10.48 -3.82
N HIS A 142 8.82 11.17 -3.06
CA HIS A 142 8.35 10.67 -1.76
C HIS A 142 7.31 9.57 -1.91
N ALA A 143 6.52 9.57 -3.00
CA ALA A 143 5.57 8.49 -3.26
C ALA A 143 6.31 7.20 -3.60
N ASP A 144 7.39 7.27 -4.38
CA ASP A 144 8.27 6.14 -4.65
C ASP A 144 8.92 5.60 -3.36
N LEU A 145 9.41 6.48 -2.51
CA LEU A 145 9.97 6.10 -1.21
C LEU A 145 8.97 5.30 -0.37
N LEU A 146 7.72 5.78 -0.27
CA LEU A 146 6.68 5.09 0.50
C LEU A 146 6.25 3.76 -0.14
N VAL A 147 6.14 3.69 -1.46
CA VAL A 147 5.86 2.41 -2.15
C VAL A 147 6.95 1.41 -1.86
N ARG A 148 8.23 1.76 -2.03
CA ARG A 148 9.34 0.87 -1.73
C ARG A 148 9.33 0.43 -0.26
N TYR A 149 9.01 1.32 0.66
CA TYR A 149 8.90 1.02 2.08
C TYR A 149 7.78 0.02 2.37
N ILE A 150 6.56 0.27 1.89
CA ILE A 150 5.39 -0.58 2.10
C ILE A 150 5.61 -2.00 1.53
N PHE A 151 6.22 -2.11 0.36
CA PHE A 151 6.48 -3.40 -0.28
C PHE A 151 7.64 -4.19 0.35
N GLN A 152 8.41 -3.55 1.22
CA GLN A 152 9.52 -4.17 1.96
C GLN A 152 9.19 -4.36 3.46
N PHE A 153 7.94 -4.14 3.88
CA PHE A 153 7.53 -4.37 5.25
C PHE A 153 7.76 -5.81 5.68
N THR A 154 8.35 -5.94 6.87
CA THR A 154 8.38 -7.19 7.62
C THR A 154 7.42 -7.12 8.82
N PRO A 155 6.99 -8.28 9.37
CA PRO A 155 6.19 -8.30 10.59
C PRO A 155 6.85 -7.54 11.75
N GLU A 156 8.18 -7.62 11.88
CA GLU A 156 8.95 -6.96 12.94
C GLU A 156 8.93 -5.43 12.77
N GLU A 157 9.11 -4.95 11.54
CA GLU A 157 9.00 -3.52 11.25
C GLU A 157 7.60 -2.99 11.54
N MET A 158 6.58 -3.73 11.14
CA MET A 158 5.19 -3.37 11.38
C MET A 158 4.86 -3.33 12.89
N GLN A 159 5.35 -4.28 13.67
CA GLN A 159 5.18 -4.26 15.12
C GLN A 159 5.87 -3.07 15.76
N ARG A 160 7.06 -2.70 15.28
CA ARG A 160 7.80 -1.53 15.75
C ARG A 160 7.03 -0.23 15.55
N ILE A 161 6.49 -0.02 14.34
CA ILE A 161 5.73 1.21 14.05
C ILE A 161 4.37 1.23 14.74
N ALA A 162 3.68 0.11 14.84
CA ALA A 162 2.42 0.00 15.56
C ALA A 162 2.58 0.21 17.08
N GLY A 163 3.67 -0.30 17.68
CA GLY A 163 4.02 -0.10 19.08
C GLY A 163 4.35 1.36 19.41
N GLY A 164 5.03 2.07 18.52
CA GLY A 164 5.32 3.50 18.65
C GLY A 164 4.09 4.40 18.56
N ALA A 165 3.10 4.02 17.76
CA ALA A 165 1.86 4.77 17.61
C ALA A 165 0.98 4.73 18.87
N THR A 166 1.09 3.67 19.67
CA THR A 166 0.31 3.52 20.93
C THR A 166 0.82 4.44 22.05
N THR A 167 2.10 4.79 22.04
CA THR A 167 2.71 5.63 23.10
C THR A 167 2.31 7.10 22.95
N THR A 168 1.97 7.57 21.73
CA THR A 168 1.58 8.98 21.49
C THR A 168 0.10 9.25 21.78
N ALA A 169 -0.75 8.23 21.82
CA ALA A 169 -2.18 8.37 22.07
C ALA A 169 -2.55 8.37 23.58
N SER A 170 -1.59 8.09 24.48
CA SER A 170 -1.80 7.96 25.93
C SER A 170 -1.49 9.25 26.72
N ILE A 171 -1.19 10.37 26.01
CA ILE A 171 -0.93 11.68 26.65
C ILE A 171 -1.94 12.69 26.11
N ARG A 172 -3.22 12.43 26.38
CA ARG A 172 -4.27 13.47 26.38
C ARG A 172 -5.42 13.05 27.30
#